data_8eee4dd68fd77b381e78571bc4b0a9f9
#
_entry.id   8eee4dd68fd77b381e78571bc4b0a9f9
#
_cell.length_a   1.000
_cell.length_b   1.000
_cell.length_c   1.000
_cell.angle_alpha   90.00
_cell.angle_beta   90.00
_cell.angle_gamma   90.00
#
_symmetry.space_group_name_H-M   'P 1'
#
loop_
_entity.id
_entity.type
_entity.pdbx_description
1 polymer ?
#
loop_
_entity_poly.entity_id
_entity_poly.type
_entity_poly.pdbx_seq_one_letter_code
_entity_poly.pdbx_strand_id
1 'polypeptide(L)'
;PKTLNNILITSSPALLLAAGETFVIITGGIDLSVGFVRGLISVISAIIIRDLYAAGYYPYIAIFWGIVVGIGIGLLPGLVNGILVAKFRVPPFIATLGIYGVANGFALRLSQGFPITFLPPEVGKIGNGFVAYFLPGKGYSFFKKPAGILPEDMRNLIGIAPFAFLIALLFILIFAFILSRTPFGQHTYAIGGNIDAARRAGIPVDRHLIKVYMISSFFASLSGVLATLIFSI
;
A
#
# COMPACT_ATOMS: atom_id res chain seq x y z
N PRO A 1 -23.17 -1.96 -11.42
CA PRO A 1 -22.34 -2.76 -10.52
C PRO A 1 -20.87 -2.78 -10.95
N LYS A 2 -20.54 -3.04 -12.23
CA LYS A 2 -19.14 -3.12 -12.71
C LYS A 2 -18.36 -1.82 -12.55
N THR A 3 -18.97 -0.67 -12.86
CA THR A 3 -18.36 0.65 -12.68
C THR A 3 -17.97 0.89 -11.22
N LEU A 4 -18.87 0.55 -10.28
CA LEU A 4 -18.60 0.69 -8.85
C LEU A 4 -17.41 -0.22 -8.42
N ASN A 5 -17.39 -1.47 -8.88
CA ASN A 5 -16.28 -2.37 -8.59
C ASN A 5 -14.94 -1.86 -9.12
N ASN A 6 -14.93 -1.34 -10.33
CA ASN A 6 -13.72 -0.74 -10.90
C ASN A 6 -13.26 0.48 -10.06
N ILE A 7 -14.18 1.33 -9.64
CA ILE A 7 -13.88 2.45 -8.74
C ILE A 7 -13.28 1.94 -7.43
N LEU A 8 -13.90 0.95 -6.79
CA LEU A 8 -13.40 0.37 -5.54
C LEU A 8 -11.99 -0.23 -5.70
N ILE A 9 -11.74 -0.98 -6.77
CA ILE A 9 -10.43 -1.58 -7.05
C ILE A 9 -9.38 -0.49 -7.29
N THR A 10 -9.64 0.44 -8.21
CA THR A 10 -8.65 1.43 -8.63
C THR A 10 -8.39 2.50 -7.58
N SER A 11 -9.35 2.80 -6.71
CA SER A 11 -9.16 3.75 -5.59
C SER A 11 -8.47 3.12 -4.37
N SER A 12 -8.46 1.79 -4.23
CA SER A 12 -7.88 1.11 -3.06
C SER A 12 -6.42 1.52 -2.76
N PRO A 13 -5.50 1.59 -3.75
CA PRO A 13 -4.15 2.07 -3.50
C PRO A 13 -4.09 3.53 -3.01
N ALA A 14 -4.95 4.41 -3.53
CA ALA A 14 -5.01 5.81 -3.11
C ALA A 14 -5.56 5.97 -1.69
N LEU A 15 -6.56 5.17 -1.32
CA LEU A 15 -7.11 5.14 0.05
C LEU A 15 -6.05 4.73 1.08
N LEU A 16 -5.19 3.77 0.74
CA LEU A 16 -4.06 3.38 1.60
C LEU A 16 -3.07 4.53 1.79
N LEU A 17 -2.69 5.23 0.71
CA LEU A 17 -1.80 6.40 0.82
C LEU A 17 -2.41 7.48 1.73
N ALA A 18 -3.68 7.80 1.53
CA ALA A 18 -4.39 8.79 2.35
C ALA A 18 -4.43 8.37 3.84
N ALA A 19 -4.64 7.09 4.12
CA ALA A 19 -4.64 6.58 5.49
C ALA A 19 -3.26 6.73 6.17
N GLY A 20 -2.18 6.44 5.47
CA GLY A 20 -0.82 6.62 5.98
C GLY A 20 -0.48 8.10 6.22
N GLU A 21 -0.81 8.94 5.25
CA GLU A 21 -0.56 10.38 5.30
C GLU A 21 -1.34 11.07 6.41
N THR A 22 -2.52 10.57 6.77
CA THR A 22 -3.32 11.08 7.89
C THR A 22 -2.51 11.17 9.19
N PHE A 23 -1.68 10.19 9.50
CA PHE A 23 -0.84 10.21 10.71
C PHE A 23 0.22 11.31 10.67
N VAL A 24 0.83 11.52 9.50
CA VAL A 24 1.84 12.57 9.30
C VAL A 24 1.19 13.94 9.41
N ILE A 25 0.06 14.17 8.75
CA ILE A 25 -0.68 15.44 8.78
C ILE A 25 -1.14 15.79 10.19
N ILE A 26 -1.66 14.84 10.96
CA ILE A 26 -2.07 15.07 12.35
C ILE A 26 -0.89 15.57 13.20
N THR A 27 0.33 15.07 12.98
CA THR A 27 1.53 15.56 13.70
C THR A 27 2.10 16.88 13.15
N GLY A 28 1.44 17.52 12.19
CA GLY A 28 1.90 18.76 11.55
C GLY A 28 2.99 18.54 10.50
N GLY A 29 3.23 17.29 10.09
CA GLY A 29 4.20 16.93 9.04
C GLY A 29 3.58 16.92 7.64
N ILE A 30 4.44 16.76 6.64
CA ILE A 30 4.08 16.53 5.23
C ILE A 30 5.02 15.45 4.70
N ASP A 31 4.47 14.42 4.06
CA ASP A 31 5.28 13.37 3.41
C ASP A 31 5.01 13.33 1.90
N LEU A 32 5.85 14.01 1.14
CA LEU A 32 5.77 14.02 -0.33
C LEU A 32 6.32 12.76 -0.98
N SER A 33 7.00 11.90 -0.22
CA SER A 33 7.67 10.72 -0.77
C SER A 33 6.72 9.56 -1.06
N VAL A 34 5.54 9.51 -0.43
CA VAL A 34 4.62 8.35 -0.43
C VAL A 34 4.26 7.84 -1.83
N GLY A 35 4.02 8.75 -2.79
CA GLY A 35 3.67 8.38 -4.16
C GLY A 35 4.81 7.66 -4.89
N PHE A 36 6.05 8.11 -4.69
CA PHE A 36 7.23 7.53 -5.32
C PHE A 36 7.76 6.31 -4.58
N VAL A 37 7.61 6.26 -3.25
CA VAL A 37 7.82 5.03 -2.47
C VAL A 37 6.86 3.95 -2.95
N ARG A 38 5.58 4.26 -3.14
CA ARG A 38 4.61 3.34 -3.78
C ARG A 38 5.12 2.83 -5.12
N GLY A 39 5.57 3.72 -6.01
CA GLY A 39 6.10 3.36 -7.33
C GLY A 39 7.33 2.44 -7.24
N LEU A 40 8.28 2.79 -6.38
CA LEU A 40 9.47 1.98 -6.12
C LEU A 40 9.11 0.58 -5.63
N ILE A 41 8.20 0.47 -4.68
CA ILE A 41 7.80 -0.82 -4.10
C ILE A 41 6.99 -1.64 -5.12
N SER A 42 6.19 -1.01 -5.96
CA SER A 42 5.54 -1.71 -7.09
C SER A 42 6.58 -2.36 -8.00
N VAL A 43 7.62 -1.64 -8.41
CA VAL A 43 8.71 -2.16 -9.23
C VAL A 43 9.46 -3.29 -8.54
N ILE A 44 9.87 -3.10 -7.27
CA ILE A 44 10.61 -4.11 -6.51
C ILE A 44 9.80 -5.40 -6.37
N SER A 45 8.53 -5.28 -5.97
CA SER A 45 7.64 -6.43 -5.80
C SER A 45 7.45 -7.18 -7.13
N ALA A 46 7.23 -6.44 -8.22
CA ALA A 46 7.07 -7.03 -9.55
C ALA A 46 8.35 -7.78 -10.01
N ILE A 47 9.53 -7.19 -9.82
CA ILE A 47 10.81 -7.85 -10.15
C ILE A 47 10.98 -9.15 -9.37
N ILE A 48 10.76 -9.13 -8.05
CA ILE A 48 10.90 -10.33 -7.22
C ILE A 48 9.92 -11.42 -7.65
N ILE A 49 8.66 -11.05 -7.89
CA ILE A 49 7.64 -12.01 -8.35
C ILE A 49 8.05 -12.62 -9.70
N ARG A 50 8.46 -11.78 -10.66
CA ARG A 50 8.90 -12.21 -11.99
C ARG A 50 10.09 -13.16 -11.91
N ASP A 51 11.14 -12.78 -11.18
CA ASP A 51 12.41 -13.50 -11.15
C ASP A 51 12.26 -14.85 -10.43
N LEU A 52 11.51 -14.90 -9.31
CA LEU A 52 11.20 -16.16 -8.66
C LEU A 52 10.33 -17.08 -9.52
N TYR A 53 9.35 -16.50 -10.22
CA TYR A 53 8.51 -17.27 -11.14
C TYR A 53 9.32 -17.81 -12.33
N ALA A 54 10.18 -16.99 -12.92
CA ALA A 54 11.09 -17.41 -13.99
C ALA A 54 12.11 -18.49 -13.53
N ALA A 55 12.50 -18.47 -12.25
CA ALA A 55 13.32 -19.51 -11.64
C ALA A 55 12.57 -20.83 -11.35
N GLY A 56 11.27 -20.91 -11.69
CA GLY A 56 10.45 -22.11 -11.54
C GLY A 56 9.77 -22.27 -10.18
N TYR A 57 9.79 -21.24 -9.32
CA TYR A 57 9.03 -21.29 -8.07
C TYR A 57 7.52 -21.23 -8.32
N TYR A 58 6.77 -21.87 -7.41
CA TYR A 58 5.31 -21.84 -7.47
C TYR A 58 4.77 -20.41 -7.40
N PRO A 59 3.81 -19.99 -8.24
CA PRO A 59 3.36 -18.60 -8.37
C PRO A 59 3.00 -17.91 -7.04
N TYR A 60 2.30 -18.60 -6.14
CA TYR A 60 1.91 -18.01 -4.86
C TYR A 60 3.10 -17.82 -3.90
N ILE A 61 4.15 -18.62 -4.02
CA ILE A 61 5.41 -18.44 -3.27
C ILE A 61 6.13 -17.20 -3.78
N ALA A 62 6.20 -17.02 -5.10
CA ALA A 62 6.80 -15.83 -5.71
C ALA A 62 6.05 -14.56 -5.28
N ILE A 63 4.71 -14.59 -5.33
CA ILE A 63 3.85 -13.47 -4.90
C ILE A 63 4.06 -13.18 -3.41
N PHE A 64 4.07 -14.19 -2.55
CA PHE A 64 4.32 -14.02 -1.12
C PHE A 64 5.63 -13.29 -0.84
N TRP A 65 6.72 -13.73 -1.44
CA TRP A 65 8.02 -13.08 -1.26
C TRP A 65 8.07 -11.67 -1.87
N GLY A 66 7.43 -11.43 -3.01
CA GLY A 66 7.29 -10.10 -3.58
C GLY A 66 6.58 -9.13 -2.62
N ILE A 67 5.53 -9.60 -1.94
CA ILE A 67 4.81 -8.82 -0.92
C ILE A 67 5.70 -8.56 0.31
N VAL A 68 6.27 -9.60 0.90
CA VAL A 68 7.05 -9.52 2.14
C VAL A 68 8.28 -8.62 1.96
N VAL A 69 9.05 -8.86 0.91
CA VAL A 69 10.27 -8.08 0.63
C VAL A 69 9.91 -6.66 0.22
N GLY A 70 8.88 -6.48 -0.61
CA GLY A 70 8.39 -5.15 -0.99
C GLY A 70 8.02 -4.31 0.23
N ILE A 71 7.18 -4.83 1.14
CA ILE A 71 6.81 -4.11 2.37
C ILE A 71 8.03 -3.88 3.26
N GLY A 72 8.91 -4.87 3.42
CA GLY A 72 10.12 -4.76 4.25
C GLY A 72 11.05 -3.63 3.77
N ILE A 73 11.37 -3.60 2.48
CA ILE A 73 12.19 -2.53 1.88
C ILE A 73 11.47 -1.19 1.97
N GLY A 74 10.17 -1.18 1.78
CA GLY A 74 9.38 0.03 1.79
C GLY A 74 9.27 0.72 3.16
N LEU A 75 9.63 0.07 4.27
CA LEU A 75 9.74 0.71 5.57
C LEU A 75 10.99 1.61 5.69
N LEU A 76 12.02 1.38 4.88
CA LEU A 76 13.29 2.12 4.93
C LEU A 76 13.12 3.61 4.62
N PRO A 77 12.41 4.03 3.57
CA PRO A 77 12.13 5.44 3.31
C PRO A 77 11.48 6.16 4.50
N GLY A 78 10.49 5.53 5.14
CA GLY A 78 9.84 6.09 6.32
C GLY A 78 10.76 6.19 7.53
N LEU A 79 11.61 5.19 7.74
CA LEU A 79 12.63 5.23 8.79
C LEU A 79 13.61 6.40 8.57
N VAL A 80 14.09 6.58 7.33
CA VAL A 80 15.00 7.66 6.98
C VAL A 80 14.32 9.01 7.15
N ASN A 81 13.13 9.22 6.60
CA ASN A 81 12.34 10.45 6.79
C ASN A 81 12.11 10.75 8.28
N GLY A 82 11.69 9.75 9.04
CA GLY A 82 11.45 9.89 10.46
C GLY A 82 12.70 10.30 11.26
N ILE A 83 13.86 9.74 10.93
CA ILE A 83 15.13 10.10 11.55
C ILE A 83 15.55 11.53 11.18
N LEU A 84 15.46 11.89 9.90
CA LEU A 84 15.80 13.23 9.42
C LEU A 84 14.93 14.30 10.09
N VAL A 85 13.63 14.08 10.17
CA VAL A 85 12.69 15.03 10.76
C VAL A 85 12.81 15.07 12.29
N ALA A 86 12.82 13.92 12.95
CA ALA A 86 12.76 13.87 14.40
C ALA A 86 14.10 14.19 15.08
N LYS A 87 15.20 13.60 14.59
CA LYS A 87 16.51 13.74 15.23
C LYS A 87 17.33 14.89 14.65
N PHE A 88 17.37 15.00 13.32
CA PHE A 88 18.17 16.03 12.66
C PHE A 88 17.41 17.36 12.47
N ARG A 89 16.12 17.40 12.87
CA ARG A 89 15.28 18.60 12.78
C ARG A 89 15.19 19.18 11.36
N VAL A 90 15.37 18.33 10.33
CA VAL A 90 15.17 18.73 8.94
C VAL A 90 13.68 19.01 8.74
N PRO A 91 13.29 20.13 8.12
CA PRO A 91 11.89 20.38 7.79
C PRO A 91 11.28 19.20 7.03
N PRO A 92 10.09 18.71 7.39
CA PRO A 92 9.46 17.54 6.79
C PRO A 92 9.41 17.59 5.28
N PHE A 93 9.02 18.73 4.71
CA PHE A 93 8.98 18.97 3.28
C PHE A 93 10.31 18.68 2.58
N ILE A 94 11.44 19.15 3.16
CA ILE A 94 12.79 18.99 2.57
C ILE A 94 13.22 17.51 2.65
N ALA A 95 13.03 16.88 3.83
CA ALA A 95 13.40 15.49 4.03
C ALA A 95 12.66 14.57 3.05
N THR A 96 11.34 14.71 2.97
CA THR A 96 10.49 13.84 2.15
C THR A 96 10.64 14.12 0.65
N LEU A 97 10.93 15.36 0.24
CA LEU A 97 11.27 15.68 -1.14
C LEU A 97 12.61 15.04 -1.57
N GLY A 98 13.60 14.96 -0.66
CA GLY A 98 14.84 14.23 -0.91
C GLY A 98 14.57 12.74 -1.15
N ILE A 99 13.78 12.10 -0.29
CA ILE A 99 13.41 10.67 -0.42
C ILE A 99 12.53 10.43 -1.67
N TYR A 100 11.65 11.36 -2.02
CA TYR A 100 10.92 11.36 -3.30
C TYR A 100 11.89 11.18 -4.48
N GLY A 101 12.93 12.02 -4.57
CA GLY A 101 13.93 11.95 -5.66
C GLY A 101 14.69 10.63 -5.66
N VAL A 102 15.10 10.16 -4.48
CA VAL A 102 15.79 8.88 -4.31
C VAL A 102 14.90 7.70 -4.75
N ALA A 103 13.66 7.65 -4.26
CA ALA A 103 12.73 6.57 -4.60
C ALA A 103 12.43 6.53 -6.10
N ASN A 104 12.20 7.70 -6.72
CA ASN A 104 12.00 7.81 -8.17
C ASN A 104 13.21 7.33 -8.97
N GLY A 105 14.41 7.78 -8.58
CA GLY A 105 15.65 7.39 -9.24
C GLY A 105 15.89 5.87 -9.18
N PHE A 106 15.67 5.25 -8.01
CA PHE A 106 15.77 3.79 -7.88
C PHE A 106 14.68 3.06 -8.68
N ALA A 107 13.43 3.54 -8.67
CA ALA A 107 12.36 2.94 -9.45
C ALA A 107 12.72 2.93 -10.95
N LEU A 108 13.12 4.07 -11.50
CA LEU A 108 13.54 4.19 -12.91
C LEU A 108 14.77 3.33 -13.22
N ARG A 109 15.77 3.30 -12.33
CA ARG A 109 16.99 2.50 -12.52
C ARG A 109 16.71 1.00 -12.55
N LEU A 110 15.84 0.52 -11.65
CA LEU A 110 15.48 -0.89 -11.55
C LEU A 110 14.56 -1.34 -12.69
N SER A 111 13.59 -0.52 -13.07
CA SER A 111 12.67 -0.82 -14.18
C SER A 111 13.26 -0.50 -15.55
N GLN A 112 14.40 0.20 -15.62
CA GLN A 112 14.97 0.74 -16.86
C GLN A 112 13.97 1.64 -17.62
N GLY A 113 13.01 2.24 -16.91
CA GLY A 113 11.94 3.07 -17.47
C GLY A 113 10.81 2.31 -18.15
N PHE A 114 10.78 0.97 -18.06
CA PHE A 114 9.75 0.14 -18.68
C PHE A 114 8.89 -0.58 -17.62
N PRO A 115 7.65 -0.92 -17.94
CA PRO A 115 6.83 -1.80 -17.11
C PRO A 115 7.48 -3.17 -16.91
N ILE A 116 7.33 -3.76 -15.73
CA ILE A 116 7.80 -5.11 -15.44
C ILE A 116 6.77 -6.10 -15.98
N THR A 117 7.13 -6.83 -17.01
CA THR A 117 6.27 -7.81 -17.69
C THR A 117 6.58 -9.25 -17.25
N PHE A 118 5.81 -10.22 -17.78
CA PHE A 118 5.97 -11.66 -17.52
C PHE A 118 5.70 -12.08 -16.07
N LEU A 119 4.78 -11.39 -15.41
CA LEU A 119 4.27 -11.83 -14.11
C LEU A 119 3.35 -13.05 -14.25
N PRO A 120 3.29 -13.94 -13.23
CA PRO A 120 2.36 -15.06 -13.25
C PRO A 120 0.90 -14.58 -13.27
N PRO A 121 0.00 -15.28 -14.01
CA PRO A 121 -1.41 -14.87 -14.11
C PRO A 121 -2.15 -14.79 -12.76
N GLU A 122 -1.63 -15.45 -11.74
CA GLU A 122 -2.16 -15.46 -10.38
C GLU A 122 -2.11 -14.06 -9.75
N VAL A 123 -1.16 -13.21 -10.14
CA VAL A 123 -1.04 -11.81 -9.69
C VAL A 123 -2.34 -11.06 -9.96
N GLY A 124 -2.79 -11.07 -11.21
CA GLY A 124 -4.04 -10.41 -11.59
C GLY A 124 -5.30 -11.09 -11.01
N LYS A 125 -5.25 -12.40 -10.73
CA LYS A 125 -6.36 -13.11 -10.07
C LYS A 125 -6.56 -12.64 -8.63
N ILE A 126 -5.46 -12.33 -7.91
CA ILE A 126 -5.51 -11.80 -6.54
C ILE A 126 -5.94 -10.33 -6.57
N GLY A 127 -5.30 -9.50 -7.39
CA GLY A 127 -5.56 -8.05 -7.42
C GLY A 127 -6.97 -7.68 -7.91
N ASN A 128 -7.47 -8.42 -8.91
CA ASN A 128 -8.77 -8.18 -9.53
C ASN A 128 -9.84 -9.23 -9.17
N GLY A 129 -9.58 -10.05 -8.14
CA GLY A 129 -10.51 -11.06 -7.66
C GLY A 129 -11.59 -10.48 -6.75
N PHE A 130 -12.65 -11.28 -6.55
CA PHE A 130 -13.79 -10.95 -5.69
C PHE A 130 -14.09 -12.09 -4.72
N VAL A 131 -14.66 -11.76 -3.57
CA VAL A 131 -15.11 -12.75 -2.59
C VAL A 131 -16.22 -13.61 -3.15
N ALA A 132 -17.14 -13.01 -3.90
CA ALA A 132 -18.22 -13.74 -4.55
C ALA A 132 -18.47 -13.21 -5.96
N TYR A 133 -18.99 -14.10 -6.81
CA TYR A 133 -19.44 -13.79 -8.14
C TYR A 133 -20.90 -14.18 -8.25
N PHE A 134 -21.69 -13.34 -8.88
CA PHE A 134 -23.09 -13.61 -9.21
C PHE A 134 -23.27 -13.62 -10.72
N LEU A 135 -23.86 -14.68 -11.23
CA LEU A 135 -24.24 -14.80 -12.64
C LEU A 135 -25.75 -15.05 -12.72
N PRO A 136 -26.53 -14.16 -13.34
CA PRO A 136 -27.94 -14.37 -13.57
C PRO A 136 -28.20 -15.72 -14.27
N GLY A 137 -29.10 -16.53 -13.72
CA GLY A 137 -29.41 -17.87 -14.24
C GLY A 137 -28.49 -19.00 -13.74
N LYS A 138 -27.33 -18.73 -13.22
CA LYS A 138 -26.39 -19.76 -12.68
C LYS A 138 -26.10 -19.60 -11.16
N GLY A 139 -26.58 -18.52 -10.51
CA GLY A 139 -26.46 -18.32 -9.08
C GLY A 139 -25.14 -17.70 -8.59
N TYR A 140 -24.74 -18.00 -7.34
CA TYR A 140 -23.55 -17.48 -6.72
C TYR A 140 -22.39 -18.48 -6.76
N SER A 141 -21.16 -17.96 -6.89
CA SER A 141 -19.92 -18.72 -6.74
C SER A 141 -18.96 -17.93 -5.85
N PHE A 142 -18.28 -18.62 -4.91
CA PHE A 142 -17.36 -17.98 -3.96
C PHE A 142 -15.92 -18.20 -4.40
N PHE A 143 -15.09 -17.15 -4.28
CA PHE A 143 -13.64 -17.10 -4.52
C PHE A 143 -13.20 -17.46 -5.96
N LYS A 144 -14.01 -18.12 -6.73
CA LYS A 144 -13.70 -18.52 -8.12
C LYS A 144 -14.85 -18.13 -9.03
N LYS A 145 -14.53 -17.77 -10.27
CA LYS A 145 -15.55 -17.60 -11.31
C LYS A 145 -16.29 -18.93 -11.51
N PRO A 146 -17.60 -18.92 -11.74
CA PRO A 146 -18.35 -20.16 -12.01
C PRO A 146 -17.72 -20.95 -13.16
N ALA A 147 -17.72 -22.28 -13.08
CA ALA A 147 -17.22 -23.13 -14.16
C ALA A 147 -18.15 -23.06 -15.38
N GLY A 148 -17.60 -23.24 -16.61
CA GLY A 148 -18.39 -23.28 -17.83
C GLY A 148 -19.03 -21.93 -18.20
N ILE A 149 -18.41 -20.81 -17.87
CA ILE A 149 -18.86 -19.48 -18.31
C ILE A 149 -18.57 -19.35 -19.81
N LEU A 150 -19.61 -19.08 -20.59
CA LEU A 150 -19.47 -18.72 -22.00
C LEU A 150 -18.95 -17.27 -22.12
N PRO A 151 -18.23 -16.90 -23.20
CA PRO A 151 -17.75 -15.52 -23.40
C PRO A 151 -18.88 -14.48 -23.35
N GLU A 152 -20.07 -14.79 -23.76
CA GLU A 152 -21.26 -13.95 -23.67
C GLU A 152 -21.75 -13.73 -22.24
N ASP A 153 -21.62 -14.72 -21.35
CA ASP A 153 -21.98 -14.64 -19.94
C ASP A 153 -21.02 -13.73 -19.15
N MET A 154 -19.79 -13.53 -19.62
CA MET A 154 -18.80 -12.64 -18.98
C MET A 154 -19.30 -11.20 -18.86
N ARG A 155 -20.17 -10.77 -19.76
CA ARG A 155 -20.80 -9.43 -19.69
C ARG A 155 -21.76 -9.31 -18.52
N ASN A 156 -22.39 -10.38 -18.10
CA ASN A 156 -23.40 -10.44 -17.04
C ASN A 156 -22.81 -10.84 -15.69
N LEU A 157 -21.53 -11.24 -15.65
CA LEU A 157 -20.86 -11.61 -14.41
C LEU A 157 -20.65 -10.38 -13.53
N ILE A 158 -21.19 -10.45 -12.31
CA ILE A 158 -21.08 -9.40 -11.30
C ILE A 158 -20.16 -9.90 -10.19
N GLY A 159 -19.04 -9.21 -9.95
CA GLY A 159 -18.19 -9.42 -8.78
C GLY A 159 -18.76 -8.70 -7.56
N ILE A 160 -18.64 -9.31 -6.39
CA ILE A 160 -19.09 -8.76 -5.11
C ILE A 160 -17.90 -8.75 -4.17
N ALA A 161 -17.63 -7.59 -3.55
CA ALA A 161 -16.56 -7.35 -2.61
C ALA A 161 -15.15 -7.65 -3.21
N PRO A 162 -14.54 -6.68 -3.91
CA PRO A 162 -13.19 -6.82 -4.48
C PRO A 162 -12.15 -7.06 -3.39
N PHE A 163 -11.23 -8.03 -3.56
CA PHE A 163 -10.17 -8.30 -2.58
C PHE A 163 -9.29 -7.08 -2.32
N ALA A 164 -8.92 -6.33 -3.36
CA ALA A 164 -8.11 -5.14 -3.23
C ALA A 164 -8.73 -4.11 -2.27
N PHE A 165 -10.04 -3.87 -2.41
CA PHE A 165 -10.76 -2.95 -1.53
C PHE A 165 -10.87 -3.48 -0.10
N LEU A 166 -11.13 -4.78 0.08
CA LEU A 166 -11.24 -5.37 1.40
C LEU A 166 -9.90 -5.35 2.15
N ILE A 167 -8.79 -5.60 1.46
CA ILE A 167 -7.45 -5.47 2.04
C ILE A 167 -7.20 -4.03 2.48
N ALA A 168 -7.48 -3.05 1.62
CA ALA A 168 -7.33 -1.64 1.96
C ALA A 168 -8.21 -1.27 3.16
N LEU A 169 -9.48 -1.65 3.14
CA LEU A 169 -10.44 -1.36 4.22
C LEU A 169 -10.00 -1.99 5.55
N LEU A 170 -9.50 -3.24 5.53
CA LEU A 170 -9.01 -3.92 6.73
C LEU A 170 -7.89 -3.11 7.40
N PHE A 171 -6.87 -2.70 6.64
CA PHE A 171 -5.76 -1.93 7.19
C PHE A 171 -6.20 -0.53 7.64
N ILE A 172 -7.09 0.13 6.90
CA ILE A 172 -7.65 1.42 7.30
C ILE A 172 -8.39 1.30 8.63
N LEU A 173 -9.22 0.28 8.81
CA LEU A 173 -9.97 0.07 10.07
C LEU A 173 -9.05 -0.25 11.24
N ILE A 174 -8.02 -1.10 11.04
CA ILE A 174 -7.02 -1.41 12.08
C ILE A 174 -6.33 -0.11 12.53
N PHE A 175 -5.82 0.68 11.59
CA PHE A 175 -5.08 1.89 11.92
C PHE A 175 -5.99 3.04 12.39
N ALA A 176 -7.23 3.11 11.93
CA ALA A 176 -8.24 3.99 12.51
C ALA A 176 -8.53 3.64 13.98
N PHE A 177 -8.61 2.34 14.31
CA PHE A 177 -8.72 1.91 15.70
C PHE A 177 -7.48 2.29 16.51
N ILE A 178 -6.28 2.06 15.99
CA ILE A 178 -5.01 2.47 16.63
C ILE A 178 -5.02 3.98 16.91
N LEU A 179 -5.42 4.78 15.94
CA LEU A 179 -5.45 6.23 16.04
C LEU A 179 -6.50 6.72 17.05
N SER A 180 -7.68 6.08 17.10
CA SER A 180 -8.80 6.55 17.92
C SER A 180 -8.84 5.97 19.34
N ARG A 181 -8.23 4.78 19.56
CA ARG A 181 -8.46 4.02 20.80
C ARG A 181 -7.18 3.62 21.55
N THR A 182 -5.99 4.00 21.07
CA THR A 182 -4.74 3.60 21.72
C THR A 182 -3.91 4.81 22.20
N PRO A 183 -2.99 4.60 23.17
CA PRO A 183 -2.05 5.65 23.59
C PRO A 183 -1.22 6.18 22.43
N PHE A 184 -0.94 5.38 21.40
CA PHE A 184 -0.24 5.84 20.21
C PHE A 184 -1.00 6.98 19.50
N GLY A 185 -2.32 6.81 19.29
CA GLY A 185 -3.15 7.84 18.71
C GLY A 185 -3.24 9.10 19.59
N GLN A 186 -3.42 8.93 20.90
CA GLN A 186 -3.43 10.05 21.83
C GLN A 186 -2.12 10.87 21.76
N HIS A 187 -0.97 10.21 21.72
CA HIS A 187 0.33 10.87 21.54
C HIS A 187 0.42 11.58 20.19
N THR A 188 -0.12 10.98 19.10
CA THR A 188 -0.15 11.58 17.76
C THR A 188 -0.91 12.92 17.79
N TYR A 189 -2.10 12.96 18.38
CA TYR A 189 -2.89 14.19 18.53
C TYR A 189 -2.23 15.21 19.49
N ALA A 190 -1.65 14.75 20.59
CA ALA A 190 -0.95 15.63 21.53
C ALA A 190 0.25 16.33 20.88
N ILE A 191 1.03 15.60 20.07
CA ILE A 191 2.18 16.16 19.33
C ILE A 191 1.70 17.17 18.29
N GLY A 192 0.63 16.86 17.55
CA GLY A 192 0.06 17.78 16.56
C GLY A 192 -0.52 19.05 17.18
N GLY A 193 -1.11 18.95 18.37
CA GLY A 193 -1.64 20.10 19.09
C GLY A 193 -0.57 21.04 19.61
N ASN A 194 0.43 20.51 20.32
CA ASN A 194 1.60 21.28 20.79
C ASN A 194 2.77 20.35 21.12
N ILE A 195 3.78 20.36 20.28
CA ILE A 195 4.95 19.47 20.38
C ILE A 195 5.75 19.72 21.68
N ASP A 196 5.86 20.98 22.14
CA ASP A 196 6.59 21.32 23.34
C ASP A 196 5.83 20.91 24.61
N ALA A 197 4.52 21.08 24.62
CA ALA A 197 3.67 20.59 25.70
C ALA A 197 3.71 19.05 25.78
N ALA A 198 3.62 18.36 24.64
CA ALA A 198 3.73 16.90 24.56
C ALA A 198 5.08 16.41 25.13
N ARG A 199 6.19 17.09 24.81
CA ARG A 199 7.52 16.77 25.32
C ARG A 199 7.62 16.99 26.84
N ARG A 200 7.07 18.09 27.37
CA ARG A 200 7.00 18.37 28.82
C ARG A 200 6.12 17.36 29.57
N ALA A 201 5.11 16.80 28.90
CA ALA A 201 4.26 15.74 29.43
C ALA A 201 4.92 14.35 29.40
N GLY A 202 6.20 14.25 28.98
CA GLY A 202 6.96 12.99 28.97
C GLY A 202 6.74 12.13 27.72
N ILE A 203 6.02 12.62 26.70
CA ILE A 203 5.85 11.88 25.44
C ILE A 203 7.20 11.82 24.71
N PRO A 204 7.67 10.64 24.31
CA PRO A 204 8.93 10.48 23.55
C PRO A 204 8.74 10.91 22.08
N VAL A 205 8.62 12.23 21.86
CA VAL A 205 8.23 12.84 20.57
C VAL A 205 9.08 12.33 19.42
N ASP A 206 10.41 12.30 19.55
CA ASP A 206 11.30 11.92 18.44
C ASP A 206 11.06 10.47 18.01
N ARG A 207 10.92 9.55 18.98
CA ARG A 207 10.60 8.14 18.68
C ARG A 207 9.20 7.98 18.07
N HIS A 208 8.27 8.82 18.51
CA HIS A 208 6.90 8.80 18.01
C HIS A 208 6.83 9.27 16.55
N LEU A 209 7.48 10.37 16.22
CA LEU A 209 7.56 10.88 14.85
C LEU A 209 8.21 9.86 13.90
N ILE A 210 9.29 9.19 14.30
CA ILE A 210 9.89 8.12 13.48
C ILE A 210 8.85 7.04 13.16
N LYS A 211 8.06 6.60 14.15
CA LYS A 211 7.00 5.59 13.93
C LYS A 211 5.90 6.11 13.00
N VAL A 212 5.54 7.41 13.10
CA VAL A 212 4.54 8.04 12.23
C VAL A 212 4.99 7.99 10.76
N TYR A 213 6.24 8.37 10.45
CA TYR A 213 6.77 8.27 9.09
C TYR A 213 6.93 6.82 8.62
N MET A 214 7.25 5.89 9.52
CA MET A 214 7.27 4.46 9.18
C MET A 214 5.87 3.93 8.85
N ILE A 215 4.82 4.39 9.54
CA ILE A 215 3.41 4.05 9.20
C ILE A 215 3.05 4.60 7.83
N SER A 216 3.38 5.85 7.52
CA SER A 216 3.18 6.44 6.20
C SER A 216 3.81 5.58 5.11
N SER A 217 5.08 5.22 5.28
CA SER A 217 5.84 4.39 4.35
C SER A 217 5.33 2.95 4.26
N PHE A 218 4.83 2.38 5.35
CA PHE A 218 4.15 1.08 5.35
C PHE A 218 2.91 1.11 4.44
N PHE A 219 2.07 2.13 4.59
CA PHE A 219 0.89 2.29 3.73
C PHE A 219 1.26 2.55 2.27
N ALA A 220 2.32 3.33 2.02
CA ALA A 220 2.85 3.53 0.67
C ALA A 220 3.33 2.20 0.07
N SER A 221 3.98 1.36 0.86
CA SER A 221 4.45 0.03 0.45
C SER A 221 3.29 -0.93 0.14
N LEU A 222 2.31 -0.98 1.03
CA LEU A 222 1.10 -1.79 0.85
C LEU A 222 0.34 -1.34 -0.40
N SER A 223 0.26 -0.02 -0.63
CA SER A 223 -0.31 0.56 -1.85
C SER A 223 0.47 0.17 -3.11
N GLY A 224 1.81 0.13 -3.04
CA GLY A 224 2.67 -0.29 -4.15
C GLY A 224 2.50 -1.76 -4.51
N VAL A 225 2.52 -2.64 -3.49
CA VAL A 225 2.23 -4.06 -3.65
C VAL A 225 0.85 -4.28 -4.26
N LEU A 226 -0.17 -3.58 -3.72
CA LEU A 226 -1.53 -3.70 -4.23
C LEU A 226 -1.65 -3.21 -5.67
N ALA A 227 -0.92 -2.15 -6.05
CA ALA A 227 -0.85 -1.68 -7.43
C ALA A 227 -0.25 -2.74 -8.36
N THR A 228 0.83 -3.42 -7.96
CA THR A 228 1.41 -4.54 -8.72
C THR A 228 0.38 -5.64 -8.94
N LEU A 229 -0.38 -6.02 -7.90
CA LEU A 229 -1.39 -7.07 -8.00
C LEU A 229 -2.57 -6.67 -8.91
N ILE A 230 -3.01 -5.42 -8.88
CA ILE A 230 -4.13 -4.92 -9.68
C ILE A 230 -3.74 -4.76 -11.15
N PHE A 231 -2.62 -4.08 -11.40
CA PHE A 231 -2.24 -3.70 -12.76
C PHE A 231 -1.35 -4.74 -13.45
N SER A 232 -0.80 -5.69 -12.68
CA SER A 232 0.09 -6.77 -13.16
C SER A 232 1.32 -6.22 -13.92
N ILE A 233 1.87 -5.12 -13.41
CA ILE A 233 3.01 -4.38 -13.97
C ILE A 233 4.04 -4.08 -12.87
#